data_8499e5c342da394e16380780376ce16f
#
_entry.id   8499e5c342da394e16380780376ce16f
#
_cell.length_a   1.000
_cell.length_b   1.000
_cell.length_c   1.000
_cell.angle_alpha   90.00
_cell.angle_beta   90.00
_cell.angle_gamma   90.00
#
_symmetry.space_group_name_H-M   'P 1'
#
loop_
_entity.id
_entity.type
_entity.pdbx_description
1 polymer ?
#
loop_
_entity_poly.entity_id
_entity_poly.type
_entity_poly.pdbx_seq_one_letter_code
_entity_poly.pdbx_strand_id
1 'polypeptide(L)'
;LAERIASQLDKKVLLVDRGVPRNLVYSRATARKMKKKRTGHGLSLPNEYGEAPVNLVLEGGTTSLQEMIASTDRGILVTRLWYIREVDPYEKVMTGMTRDGTFLVEAGRVAGGIKNMRFNQGVLELLSNVEMLGPAVRGAGEEAMEMVVPAMKVRNFHFTEVTKF
;
A
#
# COMPACT_ATOMS: atom_id res chain seq x y z
N LEU A 1 12.70 29.85 -13.79
CA LEU A 1 11.39 29.44 -13.25
C LEU A 1 11.24 27.91 -13.28
N ALA A 2 11.61 27.24 -14.38
CA ALA A 2 11.55 25.78 -14.54
C ALA A 2 12.45 25.07 -13.53
N GLU A 3 13.71 25.49 -13.36
CA GLU A 3 14.63 24.92 -12.36
C GLU A 3 14.12 25.08 -10.92
N ARG A 4 13.47 26.19 -10.61
CA ARG A 4 12.83 26.40 -9.31
C ARG A 4 11.61 25.51 -9.06
N ILE A 5 10.91 25.11 -10.11
CA ILE A 5 9.80 24.16 -10.04
C ILE A 5 10.34 22.74 -9.88
N ALA A 6 11.33 22.33 -10.69
CA ALA A 6 11.97 21.02 -10.61
C ALA A 6 12.59 20.78 -9.21
N SER A 7 13.33 21.75 -8.67
CA SER A 7 13.93 21.63 -7.32
C SER A 7 12.91 21.50 -6.17
N GLN A 8 11.63 21.72 -6.43
CA GLN A 8 10.55 21.56 -5.45
C GLN A 8 9.77 20.25 -5.61
N LEU A 9 9.82 19.64 -6.81
CA LEU A 9 9.18 18.35 -7.10
C LEU A 9 9.99 17.16 -6.61
N ASP A 10 11.31 17.33 -6.45
CA ASP A 10 12.25 16.25 -6.07
C ASP A 10 12.47 16.08 -4.55
N LYS A 11 11.66 16.70 -3.72
CA LYS A 11 11.85 16.57 -2.27
C LYS A 11 11.26 15.28 -1.75
N LYS A 12 12.12 14.30 -1.50
CA LYS A 12 11.78 13.13 -0.70
C LYS A 12 11.31 13.58 0.69
N VAL A 13 10.11 13.17 1.10
CA VAL A 13 9.56 13.40 2.43
C VAL A 13 9.45 12.06 3.14
N LEU A 14 10.15 11.90 4.25
CA LEU A 14 10.03 10.73 5.10
C LEU A 14 8.73 10.84 5.90
N LEU A 15 7.70 10.11 5.52
CA LEU A 15 6.39 10.14 6.17
C LEU A 15 6.39 9.33 7.47
N VAL A 16 6.89 8.11 7.42
CA VAL A 16 6.95 7.18 8.55
C VAL A 16 8.35 6.59 8.62
N ASP A 17 8.93 6.55 9.81
CA ASP A 17 10.23 5.96 10.10
C ASP A 17 10.07 4.90 11.19
N ARG A 18 10.27 3.64 10.84
CA ARG A 18 10.17 2.49 11.74
C ARG A 18 8.85 2.48 12.55
N GLY A 19 7.73 2.68 11.85
CA GLY A 19 6.40 2.72 12.46
C GLY A 19 6.03 4.04 13.13
N VAL A 20 6.93 5.03 13.19
CA VAL A 20 6.69 6.34 13.82
C VAL A 20 6.38 7.38 12.75
N PRO A 21 5.19 8.03 12.76
CA PRO A 21 4.90 9.16 11.89
C PRO A 21 5.87 10.32 12.11
N ARG A 22 6.49 10.83 11.05
CA ARG A 22 7.50 11.89 11.11
C ARG A 22 7.05 13.19 10.48
N ASN A 23 6.52 13.10 9.26
CA ASN A 23 6.14 14.29 8.50
C ASN A 23 4.82 14.08 7.77
N LEU A 24 4.19 15.20 7.44
CA LEU A 24 3.08 15.28 6.51
C LEU A 24 3.51 16.04 5.25
N VAL A 25 2.77 15.87 4.18
CA VAL A 25 2.93 16.67 2.96
C VAL A 25 2.05 17.92 3.05
N TYR A 26 2.46 18.99 2.39
CA TYR A 26 1.77 20.27 2.44
C TYR A 26 1.73 20.94 1.05
N SER A 27 0.54 21.33 0.62
CA SER A 27 0.33 22.29 -0.48
C SER A 27 0.78 23.69 -0.04
N ARG A 28 0.73 24.65 -0.97
CA ARG A 28 1.00 26.07 -0.62
C ARG A 28 -0.04 26.62 0.35
N ALA A 29 -1.32 26.27 0.13
CA ALA A 29 -2.43 26.76 0.94
C ALA A 29 -2.35 26.23 2.37
N THR A 30 -2.24 24.91 2.52
CA THR A 30 -2.16 24.23 3.81
C THR A 30 -0.89 24.62 4.57
N ALA A 31 0.26 24.69 3.88
CA ALA A 31 1.52 25.14 4.49
C ALA A 31 1.41 26.55 5.10
N ARG A 32 0.73 27.49 4.38
CA ARG A 32 0.47 28.84 4.91
C ARG A 32 -0.43 28.80 6.15
N LYS A 33 -1.55 28.07 6.07
CA LYS A 33 -2.51 27.92 7.17
C LYS A 33 -1.86 27.30 8.41
N MET A 34 -1.04 26.27 8.23
CA MET A 34 -0.40 25.52 9.31
C MET A 34 0.97 26.07 9.73
N LYS A 35 1.41 27.21 9.15
CA LYS A 35 2.73 27.81 9.37
C LYS A 35 3.89 26.80 9.19
N LYS A 36 3.78 25.93 8.18
CA LYS A 36 4.76 24.90 7.82
C LYS A 36 5.44 25.24 6.48
N LYS A 37 6.52 24.54 6.18
CA LYS A 37 7.15 24.61 4.86
C LYS A 37 6.35 23.79 3.87
N ARG A 38 6.10 24.34 2.65
CA ARG A 38 5.52 23.58 1.54
C ARG A 38 6.43 22.44 1.13
N THR A 39 5.85 21.30 0.75
CA THR A 39 6.60 20.09 0.38
C THR A 39 6.54 19.78 -1.13
N GLY A 40 5.77 20.52 -1.91
CA GLY A 40 5.63 20.30 -3.35
C GLY A 40 4.55 19.30 -3.75
N HIS A 41 3.76 18.78 -2.79
CA HIS A 41 2.75 17.75 -2.99
C HIS A 41 1.32 18.28 -3.16
N GLY A 42 1.18 19.55 -3.57
CA GLY A 42 -0.13 20.11 -3.90
C GLY A 42 -0.69 19.49 -5.17
N LEU A 43 -1.93 19.03 -5.11
CA LEU A 43 -2.65 18.50 -6.27
C LEU A 43 -3.08 19.63 -7.22
N SER A 44 -3.29 19.27 -8.48
CA SER A 44 -3.79 20.20 -9.51
C SER A 44 -5.19 20.69 -9.15
N LEU A 45 -5.46 21.98 -9.38
CA LEU A 45 -6.77 22.56 -9.14
C LEU A 45 -7.68 22.41 -10.39
N PRO A 46 -9.02 22.29 -10.19
CA PRO A 46 -9.73 22.20 -8.91
C PRO A 46 -9.65 20.82 -8.28
N ASN A 47 -9.46 20.73 -6.96
CA ASN A 47 -9.53 19.48 -6.20
C ASN A 47 -9.98 19.76 -4.75
N GLU A 48 -10.56 18.77 -4.09
CA GLU A 48 -11.04 18.83 -2.71
C GLU A 48 -10.01 18.39 -1.68
N TYR A 49 -8.98 17.65 -2.11
CA TYR A 49 -8.00 17.02 -1.21
C TYR A 49 -6.84 17.94 -0.83
N GLY A 50 -6.55 18.95 -1.65
CA GLY A 50 -5.47 19.90 -1.41
C GLY A 50 -4.08 19.36 -1.71
N GLU A 51 -3.65 18.33 -1.00
CA GLU A 51 -2.35 17.66 -1.17
C GLU A 51 -2.41 16.16 -0.94
N ALA A 52 -1.52 15.42 -1.60
CA ALA A 52 -1.34 13.99 -1.38
C ALA A 52 0.09 13.55 -1.73
N PRO A 53 0.64 12.55 -1.03
CA PRO A 53 1.87 11.87 -1.44
C PRO A 53 1.53 10.86 -2.53
N VAL A 54 1.80 11.19 -3.81
CA VAL A 54 1.42 10.35 -4.96
C VAL A 54 2.47 9.31 -5.32
N ASN A 55 3.75 9.57 -5.10
CA ASN A 55 4.86 8.65 -5.39
C ASN A 55 5.34 8.00 -4.09
N LEU A 56 4.56 7.06 -3.57
CA LEU A 56 4.87 6.39 -2.33
C LEU A 56 5.94 5.31 -2.52
N VAL A 57 6.92 5.31 -1.62
CA VAL A 57 7.93 4.28 -1.53
C VAL A 57 7.83 3.65 -0.15
N LEU A 58 7.50 2.36 -0.11
CA LEU A 58 7.63 1.55 1.09
C LEU A 58 8.93 0.75 0.97
N GLU A 59 9.86 0.96 1.90
CA GLU A 59 11.12 0.24 1.91
C GLU A 59 10.87 -1.26 2.09
N GLY A 60 11.54 -2.06 1.26
CA GLY A 60 11.42 -3.51 1.28
C GLY A 60 12.40 -4.17 2.23
N GLY A 61 12.30 -5.49 2.29
CA GLY A 61 13.25 -6.39 2.91
C GLY A 61 14.04 -7.19 1.87
N THR A 62 14.54 -8.35 2.29
CA THR A 62 15.39 -9.22 1.46
C THR A 62 14.77 -10.59 1.21
N THR A 63 13.62 -10.88 1.82
CA THR A 63 12.99 -12.20 1.73
C THR A 63 12.38 -12.42 0.34
N SER A 64 12.75 -13.48 -0.33
CA SER A 64 12.17 -13.83 -1.62
C SER A 64 10.73 -14.31 -1.49
N LEU A 65 9.94 -14.21 -2.57
CA LEU A 65 8.59 -14.77 -2.61
C LEU A 65 8.58 -16.28 -2.34
N GLN A 66 9.58 -16.99 -2.84
CA GLN A 66 9.73 -18.43 -2.62
C GLN A 66 9.93 -18.76 -1.13
N GLU A 67 10.74 -18.00 -0.41
CA GLU A 67 10.92 -18.17 1.04
C GLU A 67 9.65 -17.85 1.82
N MET A 68 8.90 -16.82 1.42
CA MET A 68 7.60 -16.51 2.01
C MET A 68 6.62 -17.68 1.85
N ILE A 69 6.54 -18.26 0.64
CA ILE A 69 5.70 -19.43 0.35
C ILE A 69 6.19 -20.63 1.17
N ALA A 70 7.47 -20.95 1.13
CA ALA A 70 8.05 -22.11 1.80
C ALA A 70 7.85 -22.08 3.33
N SER A 71 7.81 -20.88 3.91
CA SER A 71 7.56 -20.69 5.35
C SER A 71 6.08 -20.66 5.74
N THR A 72 5.16 -20.87 4.79
CA THR A 72 3.70 -20.80 5.01
C THR A 72 3.12 -22.19 5.06
N ASP A 73 2.64 -22.62 6.22
CA ASP A 73 1.95 -23.90 6.38
C ASP A 73 0.61 -23.89 5.65
N ARG A 74 -0.23 -22.87 5.90
CA ARG A 74 -1.48 -22.63 5.20
C ARG A 74 -1.73 -21.15 4.99
N GLY A 75 -1.99 -20.75 3.75
CA GLY A 75 -2.19 -19.34 3.42
C GLY A 75 -2.77 -19.12 2.03
N ILE A 76 -2.90 -17.87 1.65
CA ILE A 76 -3.39 -17.45 0.35
C ILE A 76 -2.33 -16.55 -0.29
N LEU A 77 -1.85 -16.94 -1.47
CA LEU A 77 -1.04 -16.09 -2.32
C LEU A 77 -1.97 -15.24 -3.21
N VAL A 78 -1.87 -13.94 -3.06
CA VAL A 78 -2.65 -12.96 -3.83
C VAL A 78 -1.71 -12.20 -4.75
N THR A 79 -2.00 -12.17 -6.03
CA THR A 79 -1.20 -11.43 -7.02
C THR A 79 -1.69 -10.01 -7.20
N ARG A 80 -2.98 -9.76 -6.96
CA ARG A 80 -3.58 -8.44 -7.08
C ARG A 80 -4.77 -8.28 -6.13
N LEU A 81 -4.84 -7.11 -5.50
CA LEU A 81 -6.04 -6.60 -4.85
C LEU A 81 -6.74 -5.62 -5.79
N TRP A 82 -8.06 -5.60 -5.80
CA TRP A 82 -8.87 -4.80 -6.71
C TRP A 82 -10.11 -4.24 -6.04
N TYR A 83 -10.61 -3.13 -6.59
CA TYR A 83 -11.81 -2.44 -6.11
C TYR A 83 -11.71 -2.05 -4.63
N ILE A 84 -10.56 -1.47 -4.27
CA ILE A 84 -10.30 -1.08 -2.88
C ILE A 84 -11.07 0.20 -2.57
N ARG A 85 -11.85 0.18 -1.47
CA ARG A 85 -12.63 1.32 -0.98
C ARG A 85 -12.50 1.41 0.53
N GLU A 86 -12.48 2.63 1.04
CA GLU A 86 -12.55 2.89 2.48
C GLU A 86 -14.01 2.71 2.95
N VAL A 87 -14.21 1.89 3.97
CA VAL A 87 -15.52 1.62 4.58
C VAL A 87 -15.62 2.16 6.00
N ASP A 88 -14.50 2.34 6.68
CA ASP A 88 -14.43 3.03 7.97
C ASP A 88 -13.21 3.96 8.00
N PRO A 89 -13.42 5.30 7.87
CA PRO A 89 -12.34 6.27 7.86
C PRO A 89 -11.70 6.49 9.25
N TYR A 90 -12.36 6.13 10.34
CA TYR A 90 -11.82 6.27 11.68
C TYR A 90 -10.90 5.09 12.02
N GLU A 91 -11.39 3.88 11.82
CA GLU A 91 -10.62 2.65 12.05
C GLU A 91 -9.69 2.30 10.87
N LYS A 92 -9.72 3.08 9.79
CA LYS A 92 -8.91 2.85 8.57
C LYS A 92 -9.14 1.48 7.97
N VAL A 93 -10.40 1.04 7.91
CA VAL A 93 -10.79 -0.24 7.31
C VAL A 93 -11.04 -0.05 5.82
N MET A 94 -10.37 -0.89 5.03
CA MET A 94 -10.54 -0.99 3.59
C MET A 94 -11.26 -2.28 3.23
N THR A 95 -12.23 -2.19 2.31
CA THR A 95 -12.81 -3.36 1.64
C THR A 95 -12.25 -3.51 0.24
N GLY A 96 -12.32 -4.70 -0.31
CA GLY A 96 -11.90 -5.00 -1.67
C GLY A 96 -12.02 -6.48 -1.97
N MET A 97 -11.38 -6.91 -3.06
CA MET A 97 -11.34 -8.32 -3.43
C MET A 97 -9.99 -8.68 -4.06
N THR A 98 -9.67 -9.97 -4.04
CA THR A 98 -8.55 -10.51 -4.82
C THR A 98 -8.95 -10.61 -6.29
N ARG A 99 -7.96 -10.52 -7.20
CA ARG A 99 -8.18 -10.60 -8.65
C ARG A 99 -6.93 -11.11 -9.36
N ASP A 100 -7.11 -11.66 -10.55
CA ASP A 100 -6.07 -12.05 -11.52
C ASP A 100 -5.10 -13.15 -11.04
N GLY A 101 -5.30 -13.68 -9.88
CA GLY A 101 -4.51 -14.79 -9.31
C GLY A 101 -4.66 -14.86 -7.82
N THR A 102 -5.43 -15.83 -7.36
CA THR A 102 -5.61 -16.16 -5.96
C THR A 102 -5.31 -17.65 -5.81
N PHE A 103 -4.30 -17.99 -5.02
CA PHE A 103 -3.80 -19.35 -4.93
C PHE A 103 -3.76 -19.81 -3.48
N LEU A 104 -4.14 -21.07 -3.26
CA LEU A 104 -3.95 -21.73 -1.98
C LEU A 104 -2.48 -22.12 -1.82
N VAL A 105 -1.92 -21.82 -0.67
CA VAL A 105 -0.61 -22.31 -0.23
C VAL A 105 -0.82 -23.30 0.89
N GLU A 106 -0.26 -24.50 0.76
CA GLU A 106 -0.28 -25.55 1.77
C GLU A 106 1.09 -26.21 1.89
N ALA A 107 1.53 -26.43 3.11
CA ALA A 107 2.81 -27.07 3.43
C ALA A 107 4.00 -26.49 2.64
N GLY A 108 4.07 -25.16 2.55
CA GLY A 108 5.16 -24.44 1.88
C GLY A 108 5.10 -24.45 0.35
N ARG A 109 3.98 -24.83 -0.27
CA ARG A 109 3.85 -24.94 -1.73
C ARG A 109 2.53 -24.35 -2.22
N VAL A 110 2.51 -23.84 -3.44
CA VAL A 110 1.28 -23.45 -4.12
C VAL A 110 0.52 -24.72 -4.52
N ALA A 111 -0.61 -24.97 -3.86
CA ALA A 111 -1.43 -26.16 -4.08
C ALA A 111 -2.35 -26.01 -5.30
N GLY A 112 -2.82 -24.80 -5.63
CA GLY A 112 -3.65 -24.54 -6.80
C GLY A 112 -4.36 -23.20 -6.74
N GLY A 113 -5.02 -22.85 -7.85
CA GLY A 113 -5.86 -21.65 -7.93
C GLY A 113 -7.16 -21.83 -7.16
N ILE A 114 -7.60 -20.77 -6.50
CA ILE A 114 -8.89 -20.71 -5.80
C ILE A 114 -9.71 -19.53 -6.30
N LYS A 115 -11.01 -19.52 -5.99
CA LYS A 115 -11.89 -18.39 -6.31
C LYS A 115 -11.41 -17.13 -5.62
N ASN A 116 -11.67 -16.00 -6.25
CA ASN A 116 -11.40 -14.69 -5.64
C ASN A 116 -12.20 -14.52 -4.33
N MET A 117 -11.62 -13.78 -3.43
CA MET A 117 -12.17 -13.55 -2.10
C MET A 117 -12.35 -12.06 -1.84
N ARG A 118 -13.40 -11.70 -1.14
CA ARG A 118 -13.57 -10.36 -0.57
C ARG A 118 -12.80 -10.25 0.75
N PHE A 119 -12.45 -9.02 1.10
CA PHE A 119 -11.83 -8.73 2.38
C PHE A 119 -12.35 -7.43 3.00
N ASN A 120 -12.26 -7.35 4.30
CA ASN A 120 -12.33 -6.12 5.08
C ASN A 120 -11.14 -6.09 6.01
N GLN A 121 -10.20 -5.18 5.77
CA GLN A 121 -8.92 -5.17 6.48
C GLN A 121 -8.59 -3.80 7.03
N GLY A 122 -8.33 -3.71 8.32
CA GLY A 122 -7.74 -2.54 8.95
C GLY A 122 -6.30 -2.35 8.47
N VAL A 123 -5.98 -1.16 7.95
CA VAL A 123 -4.63 -0.87 7.41
C VAL A 123 -3.56 -0.95 8.50
N LEU A 124 -3.83 -0.42 9.68
CA LEU A 124 -2.87 -0.47 10.80
C LEU A 124 -2.67 -1.88 11.32
N GLU A 125 -3.74 -2.68 11.37
CA GLU A 125 -3.67 -4.09 11.72
C GLU A 125 -2.85 -4.88 10.69
N LEU A 126 -3.09 -4.67 9.39
CA LEU A 126 -2.30 -5.27 8.33
C LEU A 126 -0.81 -4.99 8.52
N LEU A 127 -0.45 -3.72 8.69
CA LEU A 127 0.95 -3.32 8.85
C LEU A 127 1.59 -3.89 10.13
N SER A 128 0.81 -4.05 11.20
CA SER A 128 1.26 -4.65 12.46
C SER A 128 1.47 -6.17 12.35
N ASN A 129 0.80 -6.82 11.40
CA ASN A 129 0.84 -8.26 11.16
C ASN A 129 1.82 -8.67 10.04
N VAL A 130 2.61 -7.75 9.51
CA VAL A 130 3.65 -8.06 8.52
C VAL A 130 4.75 -8.90 9.16
N GLU A 131 4.99 -10.10 8.64
CA GLU A 131 6.04 -11.01 9.10
C GLU A 131 7.31 -10.92 8.25
N MET A 132 7.15 -10.75 6.94
CA MET A 132 8.27 -10.71 5.99
C MET A 132 8.01 -9.69 4.90
N LEU A 133 9.09 -9.06 4.44
CA LEU A 133 9.09 -8.14 3.30
C LEU A 133 10.09 -8.61 2.25
N GLY A 134 9.66 -8.59 1.02
CA GLY A 134 10.53 -8.80 -0.14
C GLY A 134 11.23 -7.54 -0.59
N PRO A 135 12.08 -7.61 -1.61
CA PRO A 135 12.61 -6.43 -2.27
C PRO A 135 11.48 -5.52 -2.77
N ALA A 136 11.65 -4.21 -2.60
CA ALA A 136 10.69 -3.25 -3.10
C ALA A 136 10.81 -3.14 -4.63
N VAL A 137 9.68 -3.20 -5.32
CA VAL A 137 9.57 -3.11 -6.77
C VAL A 137 8.49 -2.12 -7.16
N ARG A 138 8.54 -1.60 -8.38
CA ARG A 138 7.50 -0.72 -8.89
C ARG A 138 6.16 -1.48 -8.94
N GLY A 139 5.15 -0.93 -8.32
CA GLY A 139 3.81 -1.48 -8.32
C GLY A 139 3.20 -1.43 -9.73
N ALA A 140 2.35 -2.40 -10.02
CA ALA A 140 1.59 -2.47 -11.26
C ALA A 140 0.10 -2.49 -10.93
N GLY A 141 -0.72 -1.83 -11.75
CA GLY A 141 -2.17 -1.79 -11.61
C GLY A 141 -2.75 -0.39 -11.84
N GLU A 142 -4.04 -0.34 -12.06
CA GLU A 142 -4.75 0.91 -12.36
C GLU A 142 -4.71 1.94 -11.22
N GLU A 143 -4.69 1.46 -9.99
CA GLU A 143 -4.70 2.30 -8.79
C GLU A 143 -3.30 2.43 -8.15
N ALA A 144 -2.26 1.81 -8.75
CA ALA A 144 -0.93 1.76 -8.13
C ALA A 144 -0.18 3.10 -8.17
N MET A 145 -0.61 4.04 -9.00
CA MET A 145 0.14 5.27 -9.25
C MET A 145 1.64 4.96 -9.45
N GLU A 146 2.56 5.81 -9.15
CA GLU A 146 4.00 5.57 -9.27
C GLU A 146 4.60 5.01 -7.96
N MET A 147 3.94 4.00 -7.36
CA MET A 147 4.37 3.44 -6.08
C MET A 147 5.45 2.38 -6.23
N VAL A 148 6.36 2.35 -5.26
CA VAL A 148 7.37 1.29 -5.11
C VAL A 148 7.09 0.57 -3.79
N VAL A 149 6.75 -0.72 -3.87
CA VAL A 149 6.29 -1.51 -2.72
C VAL A 149 6.86 -2.92 -2.75
N PRO A 150 7.10 -3.54 -1.59
CA PRO A 150 7.54 -4.93 -1.52
C PRO A 150 6.36 -5.90 -1.56
N ALA A 151 6.63 -7.16 -1.94
CA ALA A 151 5.77 -8.25 -1.55
C ALA A 151 5.77 -8.40 -0.03
N MET A 152 4.64 -8.78 0.55
CA MET A 152 4.48 -8.91 2.00
C MET A 152 3.88 -10.26 2.36
N LYS A 153 4.46 -10.92 3.37
CA LYS A 153 3.78 -11.98 4.10
C LYS A 153 3.10 -11.38 5.33
N VAL A 154 1.79 -11.51 5.39
CA VAL A 154 0.95 -10.91 6.43
C VAL A 154 0.17 -12.00 7.15
N ARG A 155 0.18 -11.98 8.49
CA ARG A 155 -0.63 -12.87 9.31
C ARG A 155 -2.05 -12.32 9.47
N ASN A 156 -3.02 -13.23 9.57
CA ASN A 156 -4.41 -12.89 9.89
C ASN A 156 -5.05 -11.84 8.98
N PHE A 157 -4.76 -11.89 7.67
CA PHE A 157 -5.46 -11.04 6.71
C PHE A 157 -6.93 -11.44 6.64
N HIS A 158 -7.82 -10.47 6.75
CA HIS A 158 -9.24 -10.70 6.99
C HIS A 158 -10.06 -10.87 5.70
N PHE A 159 -10.05 -12.08 5.15
CA PHE A 159 -10.96 -12.47 4.07
C PHE A 159 -12.35 -12.75 4.65
N THR A 160 -13.39 -12.22 4.02
CA THR A 160 -14.78 -12.28 4.52
C THR A 160 -15.64 -13.29 3.80
N GLU A 161 -15.51 -13.39 2.48
CA GLU A 161 -16.31 -14.30 1.66
C GLU A 161 -15.67 -14.61 0.32
N VAL A 162 -16.09 -15.71 -0.29
CA VAL A 162 -15.72 -16.07 -1.67
C VAL A 162 -16.59 -15.32 -2.65
N THR A 163 -16.01 -14.73 -3.69
CA THR A 163 -16.77 -14.04 -4.73
C THR A 163 -17.58 -15.03 -5.58
N LYS A 164 -18.72 -14.59 -6.09
CA LYS A 164 -19.59 -15.42 -6.93
C LYS A 164 -19.16 -15.50 -8.40
N PHE A 165 -18.12 -14.71 -8.78
CA PHE A 165 -17.59 -14.60 -10.16
C PHE A 165 -16.08 -14.54 -10.15
#